data_f84ffe7035d301a864ff83f18f4b3a94
#
_entry.id   f84ffe7035d301a864ff83f18f4b3a94
#
_cell.length_a   1.000
_cell.length_b   1.000
_cell.length_c   1.000
_cell.angle_alpha   90.00
_cell.angle_beta   90.00
_cell.angle_gamma   90.00
#
_symmetry.space_group_name_H-M   'P 1'
#
loop_
_entity.id
_entity.type
_entity.pdbx_description
1 polymer ?
#
loop_
_entity_poly.entity_id
_entity_poly.type
_entity_poly.pdbx_seq_one_letter_code
_entity_poly.pdbx_strand_id
1 'polypeptide(L)'
;FKEAGEQFIKTNDFQKAAEAFEKGKNYIWAAKAYENIGDATPKVPELYEKAAEFLEAGKGYKKLGLLDRAVNTLQKIDAVSDNYRDASIMIGEIFLDKGMTKLALERFQKLIGNEPVNKSNLEPYYFLAVSCEKTGDAEKAKEIYDKILSEDYHFKDVVRRSKELTVSPRATAIPPQKDIERTHTDIRPNTGTASGGQQNKRYHLLEEVGRGGMGIVYKAKDALLNRIVAYKLLPAVLISNPLYLERFIKEARLSANLNHTNIVTIFDTGQDENNYYIIMEYIEGKTLREYLKQINKFKISDAVKIAKQMCRALAYAHNNKVVHRDIKPANIMISREKMVKVMDFGVAKVIEDVTRESTSISGTPLYMSPEQIIGKDVDFQSDLYSFGITLFELITGRTPFVEGDLGYHHLHTKPPSPKDIDPSIPDALNSIITKCLEKDKAKRYKKAEEILKDLDKVPA
;
A
#
# COMPACT_ATOMS: atom_id res chain seq x y z
N PHE A 1 -32.87 -28.71 16.20
CA PHE A 1 -31.41 -28.57 15.85
C PHE A 1 -30.56 -28.30 17.09
N LYS A 2 -30.99 -27.42 18.03
CA LYS A 2 -30.24 -27.15 19.26
C LYS A 2 -30.08 -28.41 20.10
N GLU A 3 -31.18 -29.07 20.42
CA GLU A 3 -31.19 -30.35 21.20
C GLU A 3 -30.37 -31.46 20.51
N ALA A 4 -30.47 -31.57 19.19
CA ALA A 4 -29.64 -32.50 18.43
C ALA A 4 -28.13 -32.20 18.55
N GLY A 5 -27.76 -30.94 18.46
CA GLY A 5 -26.38 -30.50 18.67
C GLY A 5 -25.87 -30.84 20.07
N GLU A 6 -26.68 -30.59 21.11
CA GLU A 6 -26.35 -30.91 22.50
C GLU A 6 -26.18 -32.44 22.72
N GLN A 7 -26.96 -33.25 22.04
CA GLN A 7 -26.78 -34.71 22.10
C GLN A 7 -25.48 -35.16 21.42
N PHE A 8 -25.13 -34.56 20.27
CA PHE A 8 -23.85 -34.86 19.60
C PHE A 8 -22.64 -34.41 20.45
N ILE A 9 -22.72 -33.29 21.18
CA ILE A 9 -21.68 -32.88 22.15
C ILE A 9 -21.49 -33.99 23.22
N LYS A 10 -22.58 -34.55 23.78
CA LYS A 10 -22.50 -35.61 24.81
C LYS A 10 -21.83 -36.91 24.29
N THR A 11 -21.90 -37.13 23.00
CA THR A 11 -21.25 -38.28 22.34
C THR A 11 -19.89 -37.96 21.74
N ASN A 12 -19.35 -36.76 22.01
CA ASN A 12 -18.10 -36.25 21.45
C ASN A 12 -18.05 -36.15 19.90
N ASP A 13 -19.22 -36.17 19.23
CA ASP A 13 -19.32 -36.00 17.78
C ASP A 13 -19.43 -34.51 17.45
N PHE A 14 -18.33 -33.79 17.64
CA PHE A 14 -18.27 -32.33 17.47
C PHE A 14 -18.57 -31.89 16.04
N GLN A 15 -18.27 -32.73 15.03
CA GLN A 15 -18.57 -32.39 13.63
C GLN A 15 -20.10 -32.33 13.40
N LYS A 16 -20.84 -33.37 13.81
CA LYS A 16 -22.31 -33.34 13.68
C LYS A 16 -22.94 -32.32 14.60
N ALA A 17 -22.38 -32.08 15.79
CA ALA A 17 -22.82 -31.02 16.67
C ALA A 17 -22.73 -29.65 16.00
N ALA A 18 -21.58 -29.32 15.39
CA ALA A 18 -21.35 -28.08 14.70
C ALA A 18 -22.33 -27.85 13.53
N GLU A 19 -22.54 -28.89 12.70
CA GLU A 19 -23.49 -28.84 11.58
C GLU A 19 -24.95 -28.68 12.06
N ALA A 20 -25.35 -29.37 13.15
CA ALA A 20 -26.68 -29.23 13.72
C ALA A 20 -26.91 -27.82 14.29
N PHE A 21 -25.94 -27.27 15.03
CA PHE A 21 -26.02 -25.91 15.55
C PHE A 21 -26.05 -24.85 14.43
N GLU A 22 -25.25 -25.03 13.38
CA GLU A 22 -25.22 -24.12 12.22
C GLU A 22 -26.56 -24.11 11.49
N LYS A 23 -27.15 -25.29 11.21
CA LYS A 23 -28.50 -25.40 10.64
C LYS A 23 -29.59 -24.77 11.52
N GLY A 24 -29.41 -24.86 12.83
CA GLY A 24 -30.28 -24.21 13.82
C GLY A 24 -30.00 -22.74 14.04
N LYS A 25 -29.07 -22.10 13.30
CA LYS A 25 -28.60 -20.71 13.46
C LYS A 25 -28.04 -20.38 14.86
N ASN A 26 -27.61 -21.39 15.60
CA ASN A 26 -26.94 -21.24 16.89
C ASN A 26 -25.43 -21.06 16.68
N TYR A 27 -25.06 -19.93 16.09
CA TYR A 27 -23.71 -19.69 15.55
C TYR A 27 -22.60 -19.76 16.61
N ILE A 28 -22.84 -19.31 17.85
CA ILE A 28 -21.87 -19.41 18.95
C ILE A 28 -21.54 -20.88 19.26
N TRP A 29 -22.57 -21.72 19.39
CA TRP A 29 -22.36 -23.14 19.69
C TRP A 29 -21.76 -23.90 18.51
N ALA A 30 -22.10 -23.50 17.28
CA ALA A 30 -21.48 -24.04 16.08
C ALA A 30 -19.98 -23.70 16.05
N ALA A 31 -19.60 -22.44 16.30
CA ALA A 31 -18.22 -21.99 16.36
C ALA A 31 -17.42 -22.79 17.41
N LYS A 32 -17.95 -22.90 18.65
CA LYS A 32 -17.31 -23.66 19.73
C LYS A 32 -17.14 -25.16 19.39
N ALA A 33 -18.09 -25.74 18.69
CA ALA A 33 -17.98 -27.13 18.25
C ALA A 33 -16.89 -27.32 17.20
N TYR A 34 -16.76 -26.39 16.23
CA TYR A 34 -15.67 -26.39 15.26
C TYR A 34 -14.30 -26.12 15.90
N GLU A 35 -14.22 -25.28 16.93
CA GLU A 35 -12.97 -25.09 17.70
C GLU A 35 -12.50 -26.38 18.37
N ASN A 36 -13.42 -27.19 18.92
CA ASN A 36 -13.08 -28.45 19.53
C ASN A 36 -12.57 -29.51 18.52
N ILE A 37 -12.89 -29.38 17.25
CA ILE A 37 -12.31 -30.19 16.18
C ILE A 37 -10.90 -29.71 15.79
N GLY A 38 -10.53 -28.51 16.17
CA GLY A 38 -9.29 -27.88 15.76
C GLY A 38 -9.33 -27.31 14.34
N ASP A 39 -10.53 -26.93 13.87
CA ASP A 39 -10.70 -26.32 12.55
C ASP A 39 -9.97 -24.96 12.49
N ALA A 40 -8.89 -24.92 11.73
CA ALA A 40 -8.07 -23.72 11.48
C ALA A 40 -8.52 -22.94 10.24
N THR A 41 -9.77 -23.07 9.82
CA THR A 41 -10.34 -22.35 8.69
C THR A 41 -11.00 -21.04 9.13
N PRO A 42 -11.25 -20.10 8.21
CA PRO A 42 -12.02 -18.89 8.50
C PRO A 42 -13.46 -19.13 8.96
N LYS A 43 -13.95 -20.35 8.90
CA LYS A 43 -15.32 -20.72 9.26
C LYS A 43 -15.67 -20.39 10.72
N VAL A 44 -14.75 -20.67 11.64
CA VAL A 44 -14.97 -20.41 13.07
C VAL A 44 -15.17 -18.91 13.33
N PRO A 45 -14.25 -18.00 12.97
CA PRO A 45 -14.48 -16.57 13.17
C PRO A 45 -15.66 -16.02 12.37
N GLU A 46 -15.98 -16.56 11.19
CA GLU A 46 -17.19 -16.18 10.44
C GLU A 46 -18.49 -16.51 11.18
N LEU A 47 -18.52 -17.62 11.92
CA LEU A 47 -19.66 -17.97 12.75
C LEU A 47 -19.80 -17.04 13.96
N TYR A 48 -18.69 -16.68 14.62
CA TYR A 48 -18.72 -15.67 15.67
C TYR A 48 -19.17 -14.31 15.14
N GLU A 49 -18.74 -13.92 13.94
CA GLU A 49 -19.18 -12.68 13.30
C GLU A 49 -20.69 -12.70 13.01
N LYS A 50 -21.24 -13.81 12.51
CA LYS A 50 -22.70 -14.01 12.34
C LYS A 50 -23.48 -13.95 13.67
N ALA A 51 -22.84 -14.28 14.77
CA ALA A 51 -23.39 -14.19 16.12
C ALA A 51 -23.24 -12.81 16.74
N ALA A 52 -22.66 -11.85 16.05
CA ALA A 52 -22.26 -10.51 16.54
C ALA A 52 -21.23 -10.54 17.70
N GLU A 53 -20.53 -11.67 17.89
CA GLU A 53 -19.43 -11.84 18.84
C GLU A 53 -18.12 -11.31 18.21
N PHE A 54 -18.06 -10.00 17.96
CA PHE A 54 -17.00 -9.38 17.16
C PHE A 54 -15.61 -9.49 17.79
N LEU A 55 -15.50 -9.54 19.11
CA LEU A 55 -14.21 -9.72 19.78
C LEU A 55 -13.63 -11.11 19.51
N GLU A 56 -14.44 -12.16 19.68
CA GLU A 56 -14.01 -13.54 19.43
C GLU A 56 -13.74 -13.78 17.95
N ALA A 57 -14.58 -13.23 17.08
CA ALA A 57 -14.33 -13.26 15.63
C ALA A 57 -12.99 -12.57 15.28
N GLY A 58 -12.71 -11.41 15.85
CA GLY A 58 -11.45 -10.69 15.67
C GLY A 58 -10.22 -11.46 16.16
N LYS A 59 -10.32 -12.11 17.32
CA LYS A 59 -9.29 -13.01 17.85
C LYS A 59 -9.02 -14.19 16.91
N GLY A 60 -10.09 -14.82 16.40
CA GLY A 60 -10.01 -15.90 15.46
C GLY A 60 -9.34 -15.49 14.15
N TYR A 61 -9.74 -14.37 13.57
CA TYR A 61 -9.10 -13.84 12.37
C TYR A 61 -7.62 -13.47 12.60
N LYS A 62 -7.28 -12.85 13.75
CA LYS A 62 -5.87 -12.56 14.10
C LYS A 62 -5.04 -13.84 14.19
N LYS A 63 -5.57 -14.90 14.84
CA LYS A 63 -4.91 -16.21 14.95
C LYS A 63 -4.65 -16.86 13.60
N LEU A 64 -5.55 -16.67 12.64
CA LEU A 64 -5.42 -17.16 11.25
C LEU A 64 -4.53 -16.27 10.38
N GLY A 65 -3.98 -15.16 10.89
CA GLY A 65 -3.21 -14.20 10.12
C GLY A 65 -4.06 -13.30 9.22
N LEU A 66 -5.39 -13.38 9.33
CA LEU A 66 -6.35 -12.57 8.56
C LEU A 66 -6.52 -11.18 9.21
N LEU A 67 -5.41 -10.44 9.33
CA LEU A 67 -5.30 -9.22 10.14
C LEU A 67 -6.27 -8.12 9.73
N ASP A 68 -6.54 -7.95 8.43
CA ASP A 68 -7.50 -6.95 7.95
C ASP A 68 -8.94 -7.30 8.32
N ARG A 69 -9.31 -8.57 8.18
CA ARG A 69 -10.61 -9.06 8.66
C ARG A 69 -10.72 -8.85 10.17
N ALA A 70 -9.66 -9.15 10.93
CA ALA A 70 -9.62 -8.91 12.37
C ALA A 70 -9.89 -7.44 12.69
N VAL A 71 -9.18 -6.49 12.04
CA VAL A 71 -9.38 -5.05 12.25
C VAL A 71 -10.80 -4.63 11.88
N ASN A 72 -11.28 -5.00 10.70
CA ASN A 72 -12.62 -4.64 10.23
C ASN A 72 -13.73 -5.16 11.15
N THR A 73 -13.57 -6.38 11.67
CA THR A 73 -14.52 -6.99 12.59
C THR A 73 -14.46 -6.33 13.97
N LEU A 74 -13.27 -6.08 14.50
CA LEU A 74 -13.08 -5.40 15.80
C LEU A 74 -13.56 -3.96 15.79
N GLN A 75 -13.51 -3.26 14.65
CA GLN A 75 -14.03 -1.90 14.50
C GLN A 75 -15.56 -1.80 14.60
N LYS A 76 -16.29 -2.93 14.48
CA LYS A 76 -17.75 -2.97 14.67
C LYS A 76 -18.15 -2.88 16.16
N ILE A 77 -17.19 -2.99 17.08
CA ILE A 77 -17.44 -2.90 18.52
C ILE A 77 -17.56 -1.44 18.91
N ASP A 78 -18.71 -1.08 19.46
CA ASP A 78 -19.03 0.28 19.89
C ASP A 78 -18.12 0.75 21.05
N ALA A 79 -17.84 2.06 21.08
CA ALA A 79 -17.00 2.69 22.11
C ALA A 79 -17.56 2.58 23.54
N VAL A 80 -18.87 2.32 23.67
CA VAL A 80 -19.54 2.11 24.97
C VAL A 80 -19.54 0.65 25.42
N SER A 81 -19.05 -0.27 24.61
CA SER A 81 -18.99 -1.71 24.93
C SER A 81 -17.85 -2.02 25.88
N ASP A 82 -18.07 -2.93 26.83
CA ASP A 82 -17.02 -3.47 27.71
C ASP A 82 -15.82 -4.04 26.93
N ASN A 83 -16.08 -4.58 25.74
CA ASN A 83 -15.09 -5.17 24.86
C ASN A 83 -14.29 -4.14 24.04
N TYR A 84 -14.64 -2.83 24.09
CA TYR A 84 -14.02 -1.81 23.26
C TYR A 84 -12.53 -1.64 23.55
N ARG A 85 -12.15 -1.73 24.83
CA ARG A 85 -10.75 -1.61 25.26
C ARG A 85 -9.90 -2.72 24.67
N ASP A 86 -10.32 -3.96 24.82
CA ASP A 86 -9.60 -5.13 24.30
C ASP A 86 -9.52 -5.12 22.78
N ALA A 87 -10.62 -4.76 22.12
CA ALA A 87 -10.65 -4.59 20.68
C ALA A 87 -9.67 -3.50 20.21
N SER A 88 -9.62 -2.37 20.93
CA SER A 88 -8.74 -1.26 20.60
C SER A 88 -7.27 -1.61 20.78
N ILE A 89 -6.92 -2.35 21.85
CA ILE A 89 -5.56 -2.86 22.07
C ILE A 89 -5.18 -3.78 20.93
N MET A 90 -6.04 -4.75 20.59
CA MET A 90 -5.77 -5.72 19.52
C MET A 90 -5.62 -5.06 18.15
N ILE A 91 -6.42 -4.05 17.82
CA ILE A 91 -6.26 -3.26 16.59
C ILE A 91 -4.91 -2.53 16.60
N GLY A 92 -4.52 -1.92 17.71
CA GLY A 92 -3.23 -1.24 17.85
C GLY A 92 -2.05 -2.20 17.71
N GLU A 93 -2.11 -3.40 18.30
CA GLU A 93 -1.12 -4.46 18.09
C GLU A 93 -1.02 -4.87 16.62
N ILE A 94 -2.16 -5.11 15.97
CA ILE A 94 -2.20 -5.43 14.55
C ILE A 94 -1.54 -4.31 13.72
N PHE A 95 -1.77 -3.05 14.06
CA PHE A 95 -1.12 -1.92 13.40
C PHE A 95 0.40 -1.92 13.61
N LEU A 96 0.89 -2.28 14.82
CA LEU A 96 2.32 -2.44 15.09
C LEU A 96 2.94 -3.60 14.31
N ASP A 97 2.26 -4.73 14.24
CA ASP A 97 2.68 -5.91 13.46
C ASP A 97 2.74 -5.61 11.96
N LYS A 98 1.82 -4.76 11.48
CA LYS A 98 1.78 -4.28 10.10
C LYS A 98 2.73 -3.12 9.81
N GLY A 99 3.53 -2.66 10.78
CA GLY A 99 4.41 -1.50 10.64
C GLY A 99 3.69 -0.16 10.53
N MET A 100 2.38 -0.11 10.80
CA MET A 100 1.57 1.10 10.79
C MET A 100 1.72 1.87 12.13
N THR A 101 2.96 2.18 12.49
CA THR A 101 3.33 2.66 13.83
C THR A 101 2.62 3.96 14.22
N LYS A 102 2.41 4.88 13.26
CA LYS A 102 1.68 6.14 13.54
C LYS A 102 0.22 5.88 13.90
N LEU A 103 -0.45 4.98 13.18
CA LEU A 103 -1.85 4.62 13.47
C LEU A 103 -1.96 3.89 14.82
N ALA A 104 -1.00 3.04 15.15
CA ALA A 104 -0.92 2.41 16.47
C ALA A 104 -0.74 3.47 17.56
N LEU A 105 0.19 4.42 17.36
CA LEU A 105 0.44 5.51 18.29
C LEU A 105 -0.83 6.33 18.56
N GLU A 106 -1.50 6.79 17.52
CA GLU A 106 -2.76 7.54 17.62
C GLU A 106 -3.87 6.74 18.30
N ARG A 107 -3.96 5.43 18.00
CA ARG A 107 -4.94 4.54 18.61
C ARG A 107 -4.72 4.40 20.11
N PHE A 108 -3.49 4.15 20.55
CA PHE A 108 -3.18 4.01 21.98
C PHE A 108 -3.30 5.33 22.71
N GLN A 109 -2.90 6.46 22.11
CA GLN A 109 -3.11 7.78 22.68
C GLN A 109 -4.60 8.07 22.92
N LYS A 110 -5.45 7.77 21.93
CA LYS A 110 -6.90 7.94 22.02
C LYS A 110 -7.52 7.02 23.09
N LEU A 111 -7.04 5.77 23.16
CA LEU A 111 -7.55 4.79 24.13
C LEU A 111 -7.22 5.17 25.57
N ILE A 112 -6.01 5.67 25.81
CA ILE A 112 -5.52 6.07 27.12
C ILE A 112 -6.12 7.42 27.55
N GLY A 113 -6.29 8.35 26.61
CA GLY A 113 -6.73 9.71 26.91
C GLY A 113 -5.81 10.41 27.91
N ASN A 114 -6.39 10.88 29.01
CA ASN A 114 -5.68 11.54 30.10
C ASN A 114 -5.55 10.67 31.37
N GLU A 115 -5.85 9.38 31.30
CA GLU A 115 -5.76 8.49 32.43
C GLU A 115 -4.27 8.32 32.85
N PRO A 116 -3.93 8.41 34.16
CA PRO A 116 -2.57 8.10 34.61
C PRO A 116 -2.28 6.60 34.51
N VAL A 117 -1.00 6.24 34.44
CA VAL A 117 -0.55 4.84 34.47
C VAL A 117 -0.97 4.21 35.81
N ASN A 118 -1.54 3.02 35.77
CA ASN A 118 -1.89 2.21 36.93
C ASN A 118 -1.90 0.72 36.54
N LYS A 119 -2.00 -0.18 37.52
CA LYS A 119 -1.95 -1.63 37.28
C LYS A 119 -3.00 -2.17 36.30
N SER A 120 -4.13 -1.49 36.13
CA SER A 120 -5.20 -1.96 35.20
C SER A 120 -5.01 -1.49 33.76
N ASN A 121 -4.10 -0.53 33.50
CA ASN A 121 -3.90 0.04 32.18
C ASN A 121 -2.46 -0.06 31.65
N LEU A 122 -1.63 -0.95 32.22
CA LEU A 122 -0.24 -1.14 31.79
C LEU A 122 -0.10 -1.55 30.32
N GLU A 123 -1.01 -2.38 29.83
CA GLU A 123 -0.92 -2.93 28.48
C GLU A 123 -1.03 -1.88 27.38
N PRO A 124 -2.04 -1.02 27.31
CA PRO A 124 -2.07 0.05 26.32
C PRO A 124 -0.90 1.05 26.46
N TYR A 125 -0.41 1.31 27.66
CA TYR A 125 0.78 2.13 27.87
C TYR A 125 2.06 1.46 27.35
N TYR A 126 2.19 0.14 27.53
CA TYR A 126 3.28 -0.62 26.94
C TYR A 126 3.31 -0.49 25.42
N PHE A 127 2.19 -0.70 24.77
CA PHE A 127 2.12 -0.57 23.32
C PHE A 127 2.27 0.89 22.83
N LEU A 128 1.86 1.87 23.63
CA LEU A 128 2.15 3.27 23.37
C LEU A 128 3.66 3.53 23.38
N ALA A 129 4.37 3.03 24.41
CA ALA A 129 5.82 3.17 24.50
C ALA A 129 6.53 2.47 23.32
N VAL A 130 6.12 1.25 22.96
CA VAL A 130 6.62 0.54 21.76
C VAL A 130 6.37 1.33 20.49
N SER A 131 5.22 2.01 20.38
CA SER A 131 4.91 2.86 19.23
C SER A 131 5.83 4.10 19.19
N CYS A 132 6.09 4.74 20.33
CA CYS A 132 7.05 5.86 20.42
C CYS A 132 8.47 5.40 20.07
N GLU A 133 8.93 4.27 20.57
CA GLU A 133 10.22 3.67 20.23
C GLU A 133 10.36 3.45 18.72
N LYS A 134 9.35 2.83 18.08
CA LYS A 134 9.34 2.57 16.63
C LYS A 134 9.18 3.84 15.77
N THR A 135 8.67 4.94 16.31
CA THR A 135 8.61 6.24 15.60
C THR A 135 9.85 7.10 15.82
N GLY A 136 10.83 6.63 16.61
CA GLY A 136 12.08 7.33 16.89
C GLY A 136 12.00 8.30 18.06
N ASP A 137 10.89 8.38 18.80
CA ASP A 137 10.72 9.20 19.98
C ASP A 137 11.19 8.41 21.23
N ALA A 138 12.50 8.22 21.32
CA ALA A 138 13.15 7.42 22.36
C ALA A 138 12.98 8.03 23.77
N GLU A 139 12.93 9.37 23.89
CA GLU A 139 12.77 10.05 25.17
C GLU A 139 11.37 9.77 25.74
N LYS A 140 10.34 9.93 24.93
CA LYS A 140 8.96 9.67 25.32
C LYS A 140 8.71 8.18 25.59
N ALA A 141 9.28 7.30 24.77
CA ALA A 141 9.20 5.86 25.01
C ALA A 141 9.78 5.50 26.39
N LYS A 142 10.96 6.03 26.71
CA LYS A 142 11.60 5.81 28.01
C LYS A 142 10.78 6.35 29.17
N GLU A 143 10.27 7.58 29.07
CA GLU A 143 9.41 8.16 30.11
C GLU A 143 8.21 7.26 30.42
N ILE A 144 7.59 6.70 29.38
CA ILE A 144 6.43 5.80 29.54
C ILE A 144 6.87 4.47 30.17
N TYR A 145 7.99 3.89 29.71
CA TYR A 145 8.52 2.66 30.31
C TYR A 145 8.86 2.84 31.79
N ASP A 146 9.47 3.95 32.18
CA ASP A 146 9.79 4.23 33.57
C ASP A 146 8.52 4.37 34.43
N LYS A 147 7.43 4.94 33.91
CA LYS A 147 6.12 4.96 34.57
C LYS A 147 5.52 3.55 34.72
N ILE A 148 5.65 2.70 33.71
CA ILE A 148 5.19 1.29 33.80
C ILE A 148 6.00 0.57 34.91
N LEU A 149 7.32 0.73 34.93
CA LEU A 149 8.19 0.10 35.92
C LEU A 149 7.90 0.56 37.36
N SER A 150 7.38 1.78 37.55
CA SER A 150 6.96 2.26 38.86
C SER A 150 5.70 1.56 39.38
N GLU A 151 4.84 1.05 38.50
CA GLU A 151 3.61 0.32 38.84
C GLU A 151 3.83 -1.20 38.90
N ASP A 152 4.61 -1.74 37.97
CA ASP A 152 4.98 -3.15 37.91
C ASP A 152 6.36 -3.32 37.23
N TYR A 153 7.36 -3.62 38.08
CA TYR A 153 8.75 -3.79 37.64
C TYR A 153 8.96 -5.00 36.72
N HIS A 154 8.08 -6.00 36.77
CA HIS A 154 8.20 -7.24 35.99
C HIS A 154 7.27 -7.28 34.80
N PHE A 155 6.64 -6.16 34.42
CA PHE A 155 5.69 -6.13 33.32
C PHE A 155 6.41 -6.35 31.97
N LYS A 156 6.06 -7.45 31.30
CA LYS A 156 6.61 -7.84 29.97
C LYS A 156 8.14 -7.65 29.90
N ASP A 157 8.66 -7.09 28.82
CA ASP A 157 10.09 -6.85 28.57
C ASP A 157 10.52 -5.38 28.80
N VAL A 158 9.76 -4.63 29.59
CA VAL A 158 9.96 -3.18 29.79
C VAL A 158 11.35 -2.87 30.37
N VAL A 159 11.84 -3.68 31.31
CA VAL A 159 13.19 -3.50 31.93
C VAL A 159 14.28 -3.55 30.82
N ARG A 160 14.17 -4.49 29.91
CA ARG A 160 15.13 -4.64 28.82
C ARG A 160 15.06 -3.44 27.87
N ARG A 161 13.86 -3.08 27.42
CA ARG A 161 13.63 -1.95 26.49
C ARG A 161 14.09 -0.61 27.06
N SER A 162 13.74 -0.30 28.31
CA SER A 162 14.18 0.94 28.95
C SER A 162 15.71 1.04 29.06
N LYS A 163 16.41 -0.09 29.32
CA LYS A 163 17.88 -0.15 29.33
C LYS A 163 18.49 0.05 27.93
N GLU A 164 17.94 -0.59 26.90
CA GLU A 164 18.40 -0.45 25.52
C GLU A 164 18.33 0.99 25.02
N LEU A 165 17.29 1.75 25.40
CA LEU A 165 17.15 3.17 25.07
C LEU A 165 18.16 4.08 25.78
N THR A 166 18.73 3.64 26.93
CA THR A 166 19.75 4.42 27.66
C THR A 166 21.16 4.23 27.10
N VAL A 167 21.41 3.18 26.31
CA VAL A 167 22.74 2.85 25.77
C VAL A 167 23.00 3.50 24.41
N SER A 168 21.99 4.03 23.73
CA SER A 168 22.20 4.76 22.46
C SER A 168 22.83 6.12 22.70
N PRO A 169 23.99 6.46 22.07
CA PRO A 169 24.62 7.78 22.22
C PRO A 169 23.68 8.87 21.69
N ARG A 170 23.50 9.91 22.48
CA ARG A 170 22.79 11.14 22.14
C ARG A 170 23.21 11.64 20.74
N ALA A 171 22.25 11.71 19.83
CA ALA A 171 22.37 12.62 18.69
C ALA A 171 22.30 14.05 19.26
N THR A 172 23.43 14.73 19.22
CA THR A 172 23.61 16.10 19.71
C THR A 172 22.64 17.06 19.02
N ALA A 173 21.99 17.85 19.83
CA ALA A 173 21.10 18.96 19.45
C ALA A 173 21.78 19.91 18.47
N ILE A 174 21.05 20.34 17.46
CA ILE A 174 21.40 21.44 16.57
C ILE A 174 21.18 22.75 17.33
N PRO A 175 22.21 23.62 17.50
CA PRO A 175 22.01 24.95 18.07
C PRO A 175 21.30 25.89 17.08
N PRO A 176 20.61 26.94 17.58
CA PRO A 176 19.81 27.83 16.74
C PRO A 176 20.68 28.69 15.82
N GLN A 177 20.21 28.83 14.59
CA GLN A 177 20.80 29.70 13.59
C GLN A 177 20.88 31.15 14.06
N LYS A 178 22.08 31.73 14.01
CA LYS A 178 22.32 33.18 13.92
C LYS A 178 22.68 33.51 12.48
N ASP A 179 22.02 34.54 11.98
CA ASP A 179 22.28 35.17 10.71
C ASP A 179 23.76 35.57 10.59
N ILE A 180 24.40 35.19 9.47
CA ILE A 180 25.63 35.81 9.00
C ILE A 180 25.60 35.98 7.49
N GLU A 181 25.89 37.22 7.12
CA GLU A 181 25.95 37.82 5.80
C GLU A 181 26.86 37.12 4.79
N ARG A 182 26.52 37.37 3.54
CA ARG A 182 27.29 37.03 2.33
C ARG A 182 28.67 37.68 2.33
N THR A 183 29.73 36.90 2.08
CA THR A 183 30.93 37.40 1.38
C THR A 183 31.47 36.28 0.48
N HIS A 184 31.67 36.70 -0.78
CA HIS A 184 32.43 35.96 -1.81
C HIS A 184 33.89 35.88 -1.42
N THR A 185 34.53 34.71 -1.63
CA THR A 185 35.89 34.66 -2.22
C THR A 185 36.39 33.24 -2.49
N ASP A 186 36.80 33.05 -3.72
CA ASP A 186 37.93 32.29 -4.28
C ASP A 186 38.23 30.83 -3.93
N ILE A 187 38.18 30.07 -5.00
CA ILE A 187 38.69 28.71 -5.20
C ILE A 187 40.22 28.71 -5.21
N ARG A 188 40.86 27.84 -4.39
CA ARG A 188 42.18 27.25 -4.69
C ARG A 188 42.23 25.80 -4.29
N PRO A 189 42.85 24.90 -5.11
CA PRO A 189 42.92 23.49 -4.81
C PRO A 189 44.05 23.18 -3.79
N ASN A 190 43.75 22.35 -2.79
CA ASN A 190 44.79 21.86 -1.91
C ASN A 190 44.97 20.36 -2.08
N THR A 191 46.13 19.97 -2.51
CA THR A 191 46.70 18.62 -2.57
C THR A 191 47.14 18.20 -1.16
N GLY A 192 46.64 17.09 -0.64
CA GLY A 192 47.15 16.59 0.64
C GLY A 192 46.51 15.24 1.05
N THR A 193 47.17 14.19 0.67
CA THR A 193 47.33 12.84 1.32
C THR A 193 46.22 12.21 2.13
N ALA A 194 45.94 10.99 1.72
CA ALA A 194 45.00 9.99 2.19
C ALA A 194 45.10 9.59 3.67
N SER A 195 43.94 9.32 4.26
CA SER A 195 43.65 8.04 4.96
C SER A 195 42.22 8.04 5.51
N GLY A 196 41.44 6.98 5.27
CA GLY A 196 40.11 6.74 5.84
C GLY A 196 39.04 6.60 4.75
N GLY A 197 38.66 5.37 4.42
CA GLY A 197 37.79 4.99 3.32
C GLY A 197 36.43 5.76 3.29
N GLN A 198 36.35 6.80 2.52
CA GLN A 198 35.12 7.27 1.91
C GLN A 198 34.92 6.47 0.63
N GLN A 199 34.02 5.49 0.66
CA GLN A 199 33.50 4.91 -0.56
C GLN A 199 32.95 6.06 -1.41
N ASN A 200 33.54 6.32 -2.57
CA ASN A 200 33.06 7.30 -3.55
C ASN A 200 31.67 6.85 -4.00
N LYS A 201 30.61 7.35 -3.36
CA LYS A 201 29.24 7.04 -3.75
C LYS A 201 29.01 7.57 -5.16
N ARG A 202 28.76 6.67 -6.11
CA ARG A 202 28.50 7.03 -7.52
C ARG A 202 27.29 7.99 -7.65
N TYR A 203 26.28 7.80 -6.81
CA TYR A 203 25.05 8.58 -6.86
C TYR A 203 24.98 9.55 -5.69
N HIS A 204 24.96 10.86 -5.99
CA HIS A 204 24.82 11.93 -5.00
C HIS A 204 23.35 12.37 -4.95
N LEU A 205 22.66 12.10 -3.84
CA LEU A 205 21.30 12.54 -3.62
C LEU A 205 21.24 14.05 -3.50
N LEU A 206 20.31 14.70 -4.22
CA LEU A 206 20.14 16.15 -4.25
C LEU A 206 18.90 16.58 -3.45
N GLU A 207 17.73 16.12 -3.85
CA GLU A 207 16.46 16.47 -3.22
C GLU A 207 15.47 15.29 -3.26
N GLU A 208 14.60 15.17 -2.26
CA GLU A 208 13.48 14.22 -2.28
C GLU A 208 12.39 14.78 -3.19
N VAL A 209 12.00 14.01 -4.21
CA VAL A 209 10.98 14.42 -5.19
C VAL A 209 9.67 13.65 -5.06
N GLY A 210 9.66 12.58 -4.27
CA GLY A 210 8.45 11.82 -4.01
C GLY A 210 8.61 10.77 -2.92
N ARG A 211 7.52 10.54 -2.16
CA ARG A 211 7.45 9.52 -1.11
C ARG A 211 6.09 8.81 -1.16
N GLY A 212 6.12 7.50 -1.14
CA GLY A 212 4.90 6.69 -1.16
C GLY A 212 5.12 5.27 -0.66
N GLY A 213 4.09 4.43 -0.73
CA GLY A 213 4.17 3.02 -0.31
C GLY A 213 5.21 2.19 -1.07
N MET A 214 5.62 2.63 -2.26
CA MET A 214 6.64 1.98 -3.09
C MET A 214 8.06 2.50 -2.85
N GLY A 215 8.28 3.31 -1.81
CA GLY A 215 9.59 3.86 -1.45
C GLY A 215 9.69 5.37 -1.58
N ILE A 216 10.93 5.84 -1.52
CA ILE A 216 11.27 7.27 -1.61
C ILE A 216 12.05 7.48 -2.89
N VAL A 217 11.68 8.52 -3.65
CA VAL A 217 12.38 8.90 -4.87
C VAL A 217 13.14 10.19 -4.65
N TYR A 218 14.43 10.16 -4.96
CA TYR A 218 15.31 11.34 -4.92
C TYR A 218 15.73 11.71 -6.34
N LYS A 219 15.84 13.00 -6.60
CA LYS A 219 16.66 13.52 -7.69
C LYS A 219 18.11 13.30 -7.27
N ALA A 220 18.92 12.72 -8.12
CA ALA A 220 20.31 12.42 -7.82
C ALA A 220 21.21 12.72 -9.01
N LYS A 221 22.51 12.93 -8.74
CA LYS A 221 23.54 13.08 -9.75
C LYS A 221 24.36 11.79 -9.83
N ASP A 222 24.38 11.14 -11.00
CA ASP A 222 25.34 10.10 -11.34
C ASP A 222 26.68 10.79 -11.62
N ALA A 223 27.61 10.70 -10.66
CA ALA A 223 28.93 11.36 -10.76
C ALA A 223 29.79 10.75 -11.87
N LEU A 224 29.63 9.45 -12.15
CA LEU A 224 30.41 8.75 -13.19
C LEU A 224 30.01 9.19 -14.60
N LEU A 225 28.69 9.30 -14.86
CA LEU A 225 28.17 9.68 -16.18
C LEU A 225 27.80 11.16 -16.27
N ASN A 226 28.01 11.93 -15.20
CA ASN A 226 27.70 13.37 -15.08
C ASN A 226 26.28 13.74 -15.55
N ARG A 227 25.26 12.99 -15.13
CA ARG A 227 23.87 13.19 -15.51
C ARG A 227 22.95 13.19 -14.29
N ILE A 228 21.78 13.81 -14.43
CA ILE A 228 20.70 13.73 -13.44
C ILE A 228 19.89 12.46 -13.65
N VAL A 229 19.56 11.78 -12.54
CA VAL A 229 18.79 10.54 -12.50
C VAL A 229 17.75 10.60 -11.37
N ALA A 230 16.72 9.76 -11.45
CA ALA A 230 15.86 9.49 -10.33
C ALA A 230 16.41 8.26 -9.58
N TYR A 231 16.64 8.42 -8.29
CA TYR A 231 17.11 7.38 -7.37
C TYR A 231 15.93 6.94 -6.50
N LYS A 232 15.39 5.76 -6.76
CA LYS A 232 14.26 5.20 -6.01
C LYS A 232 14.78 4.24 -4.95
N LEU A 233 14.63 4.62 -3.68
CA LEU A 233 14.97 3.81 -2.53
C LEU A 233 13.80 2.88 -2.19
N LEU A 234 14.07 1.58 -2.02
CA LEU A 234 13.04 0.60 -1.73
C LEU A 234 12.58 0.65 -0.27
N PRO A 235 11.28 0.35 0.00
CA PRO A 235 10.79 0.23 1.36
C PRO A 235 11.45 -0.92 2.12
N ALA A 236 11.73 -0.72 3.41
CA ALA A 236 12.32 -1.74 4.27
C ALA A 236 11.51 -3.06 4.31
N VAL A 237 10.20 -2.98 4.15
CA VAL A 237 9.31 -4.17 4.11
C VAL A 237 9.61 -5.11 2.94
N LEU A 238 10.07 -4.59 1.81
CA LEU A 238 10.48 -5.41 0.67
C LEU A 238 11.88 -6.01 0.87
N ILE A 239 12.72 -5.34 1.63
CA ILE A 239 14.10 -5.75 1.90
C ILE A 239 14.16 -6.83 2.98
N SER A 240 13.23 -6.81 3.94
CA SER A 240 13.19 -7.74 5.08
C SER A 240 12.88 -9.20 4.69
N ASN A 241 12.30 -9.43 3.51
CA ASN A 241 12.01 -10.78 3.00
C ASN A 241 12.82 -11.06 1.71
N PRO A 242 13.79 -11.99 1.75
CA PRO A 242 14.63 -12.30 0.59
C PRO A 242 13.85 -12.72 -0.66
N LEU A 243 12.72 -13.42 -0.49
CA LEU A 243 11.88 -13.87 -1.61
C LEU A 243 11.23 -12.68 -2.33
N TYR A 244 10.77 -11.67 -1.59
CA TYR A 244 10.18 -10.46 -2.17
C TYR A 244 11.23 -9.62 -2.88
N LEU A 245 12.41 -9.52 -2.29
CA LEU A 245 13.53 -8.82 -2.88
C LEU A 245 13.97 -9.47 -4.20
N GLU A 246 14.09 -10.81 -4.24
CA GLU A 246 14.44 -11.55 -5.46
C GLU A 246 13.39 -11.32 -6.57
N ARG A 247 12.10 -11.44 -6.24
CA ARG A 247 11.00 -11.15 -7.18
C ARG A 247 11.07 -9.71 -7.68
N PHE A 248 11.33 -8.75 -6.78
CA PHE A 248 11.46 -7.34 -7.15
C PHE A 248 12.62 -7.10 -8.13
N ILE A 249 13.79 -7.65 -7.84
CA ILE A 249 14.98 -7.54 -8.73
C ILE A 249 14.68 -8.18 -10.10
N LYS A 250 13.97 -9.31 -10.11
CA LYS A 250 13.55 -9.97 -11.36
C LYS A 250 12.62 -9.08 -12.19
N GLU A 251 11.58 -8.50 -11.58
CA GLU A 251 10.64 -7.60 -12.28
C GLU A 251 11.35 -6.30 -12.74
N ALA A 252 12.24 -5.74 -11.92
CA ALA A 252 13.05 -4.59 -12.30
C ALA A 252 13.93 -4.88 -13.52
N ARG A 253 14.54 -6.06 -13.59
CA ARG A 253 15.33 -6.51 -14.76
C ARG A 253 14.49 -6.66 -16.03
N LEU A 254 13.27 -7.19 -15.91
CA LEU A 254 12.34 -7.28 -17.05
C LEU A 254 11.95 -5.88 -17.54
N SER A 255 11.69 -4.97 -16.62
CA SER A 255 11.34 -3.57 -16.93
C SER A 255 12.52 -2.78 -17.50
N ALA A 256 13.76 -3.09 -17.10
CA ALA A 256 14.96 -2.46 -17.63
C ALA A 256 15.21 -2.77 -19.13
N ASN A 257 14.62 -3.86 -19.65
CA ASN A 257 14.69 -4.19 -21.08
C ASN A 257 13.69 -3.38 -21.92
N LEU A 258 12.78 -2.62 -21.29
CA LEU A 258 11.82 -1.79 -21.99
C LEU A 258 12.48 -0.45 -22.40
N ASN A 259 12.72 -0.27 -23.69
CA ASN A 259 13.25 0.97 -24.24
C ASN A 259 12.22 1.59 -25.19
N HIS A 260 11.44 2.56 -24.71
CA HIS A 260 10.38 3.22 -25.46
C HIS A 260 10.20 4.66 -24.98
N THR A 261 9.92 5.58 -25.90
CA THR A 261 9.78 7.02 -25.62
C THR A 261 8.75 7.35 -24.56
N ASN A 262 7.70 6.54 -24.44
CA ASN A 262 6.63 6.74 -23.44
C ASN A 262 6.75 5.83 -22.21
N ILE A 263 7.91 5.21 -21.98
CA ILE A 263 8.22 4.43 -20.76
C ILE A 263 9.43 5.05 -20.09
N VAL A 264 9.43 5.14 -18.77
CA VAL A 264 10.60 5.57 -18.00
C VAL A 264 11.68 4.50 -18.08
N THR A 265 12.87 4.89 -18.53
CA THR A 265 14.00 3.97 -18.69
C THR A 265 14.64 3.68 -17.33
N ILE A 266 14.82 2.41 -16.99
CA ILE A 266 15.63 1.97 -15.84
C ILE A 266 17.08 1.84 -16.32
N PHE A 267 17.99 2.50 -15.61
CA PHE A 267 19.41 2.53 -15.95
C PHE A 267 20.25 1.52 -15.16
N ASP A 268 19.89 1.33 -13.87
CA ASP A 268 20.68 0.50 -12.97
C ASP A 268 19.86 0.08 -11.75
N THR A 269 20.31 -0.96 -11.06
CA THR A 269 19.80 -1.37 -9.76
C THR A 269 20.98 -1.73 -8.88
N GLY A 270 20.92 -1.41 -7.59
CA GLY A 270 22.03 -1.70 -6.69
C GLY A 270 21.61 -1.79 -5.24
N GLN A 271 22.62 -2.08 -4.43
CA GLN A 271 22.55 -2.14 -2.97
C GLN A 271 23.61 -1.21 -2.38
N ASP A 272 23.23 -0.42 -1.38
CA ASP A 272 24.13 0.43 -0.60
C ASP A 272 23.82 0.17 0.89
N GLU A 273 24.78 -0.41 1.61
CA GLU A 273 24.60 -0.93 2.99
C GLU A 273 23.42 -1.91 3.07
N ASN A 274 22.35 -1.53 3.77
CA ASN A 274 21.12 -2.32 3.90
C ASN A 274 19.99 -1.83 3.00
N ASN A 275 20.25 -0.90 2.08
CA ASN A 275 19.24 -0.30 1.22
C ASN A 275 19.39 -0.79 -0.22
N TYR A 276 18.26 -1.15 -0.83
CA TYR A 276 18.21 -1.45 -2.27
C TYR A 276 17.60 -0.27 -3.02
N TYR A 277 18.12 0.00 -4.22
CA TYR A 277 17.68 1.14 -5.03
C TYR A 277 17.57 0.80 -6.51
N ILE A 278 16.76 1.58 -7.20
CA ILE A 278 16.67 1.63 -8.67
C ILE A 278 17.11 3.01 -9.13
N ILE A 279 17.92 3.05 -10.18
CA ILE A 279 18.30 4.27 -10.90
C ILE A 279 17.52 4.30 -12.21
N MET A 280 16.84 5.39 -12.46
CA MET A 280 16.01 5.54 -13.64
C MET A 280 16.07 6.97 -14.20
N GLU A 281 15.50 7.14 -15.37
CA GLU A 281 15.32 8.41 -16.05
C GLU A 281 14.61 9.41 -15.13
N TYR A 282 15.21 10.58 -14.92
CA TYR A 282 14.60 11.69 -14.19
C TYR A 282 13.73 12.50 -15.15
N ILE A 283 12.44 12.59 -14.86
CA ILE A 283 11.49 13.32 -15.69
C ILE A 283 11.22 14.69 -15.05
N GLU A 284 11.60 15.77 -15.74
CA GLU A 284 11.17 17.12 -15.37
C GLU A 284 9.71 17.33 -15.79
N GLY A 285 8.79 17.10 -14.86
CA GLY A 285 7.37 17.16 -15.18
C GLY A 285 6.49 16.93 -13.96
N LYS A 286 5.21 16.69 -14.20
CA LYS A 286 4.21 16.38 -13.18
C LYS A 286 3.48 15.11 -13.52
N THR A 287 3.02 14.40 -12.49
CA THR A 287 2.12 13.24 -12.65
C THR A 287 0.73 13.69 -13.12
N LEU A 288 -0.01 12.82 -13.79
CA LEU A 288 -1.42 13.10 -14.12
C LEU A 288 -2.25 13.34 -12.86
N ARG A 289 -1.89 12.72 -11.72
CA ARG A 289 -2.53 12.96 -10.43
C ARG A 289 -2.36 14.40 -9.96
N GLU A 290 -1.17 14.96 -10.11
CA GLU A 290 -0.90 16.36 -9.76
C GLU A 290 -1.63 17.34 -10.69
N TYR A 291 -1.73 17.01 -11.99
CA TYR A 291 -2.54 17.79 -12.92
C TYR A 291 -4.02 17.76 -12.54
N LEU A 292 -4.60 16.57 -12.30
CA LEU A 292 -6.00 16.43 -11.92
C LEU A 292 -6.34 17.20 -10.63
N LYS A 293 -5.43 17.25 -9.66
CA LYS A 293 -5.61 18.10 -8.47
C LYS A 293 -5.69 19.58 -8.78
N GLN A 294 -5.04 20.04 -9.86
CA GLN A 294 -4.99 21.46 -10.25
C GLN A 294 -6.15 21.87 -11.17
N ILE A 295 -6.50 21.00 -12.14
CA ILE A 295 -7.45 21.34 -13.21
C ILE A 295 -8.74 20.56 -13.14
N ASN A 296 -8.87 19.62 -12.18
CA ASN A 296 -9.97 18.67 -12.00
C ASN A 296 -10.15 17.69 -13.16
N LYS A 297 -10.27 18.14 -14.40
CA LYS A 297 -10.36 17.29 -15.61
C LYS A 297 -9.60 17.90 -16.79
N PHE A 298 -9.17 17.06 -17.70
CA PHE A 298 -8.52 17.48 -18.95
C PHE A 298 -9.55 17.84 -20.02
N LYS A 299 -9.16 18.69 -20.96
CA LYS A 299 -9.89 18.85 -22.23
C LYS A 299 -9.84 17.52 -23.00
N ILE A 300 -10.92 17.20 -23.71
CA ILE A 300 -11.03 15.93 -24.46
C ILE A 300 -9.86 15.75 -25.41
N SER A 301 -9.49 16.79 -26.17
CA SER A 301 -8.36 16.73 -27.10
C SER A 301 -7.02 16.38 -26.44
N ASP A 302 -6.78 16.89 -25.22
CA ASP A 302 -5.54 16.61 -24.48
C ASP A 302 -5.58 15.21 -23.85
N ALA A 303 -6.73 14.81 -23.30
CA ALA A 303 -6.93 13.46 -22.78
C ALA A 303 -6.71 12.39 -23.86
N VAL A 304 -7.20 12.63 -25.09
CA VAL A 304 -6.99 11.74 -26.24
C VAL A 304 -5.51 11.65 -26.62
N LYS A 305 -4.78 12.78 -26.64
CA LYS A 305 -3.32 12.78 -26.91
C LYS A 305 -2.54 12.01 -25.83
N ILE A 306 -2.92 12.16 -24.56
CA ILE A 306 -2.33 11.41 -23.44
C ILE A 306 -2.65 9.92 -23.61
N ALA A 307 -3.92 9.56 -23.84
CA ALA A 307 -4.36 8.20 -24.02
C ALA A 307 -3.63 7.47 -25.17
N LYS A 308 -3.42 8.14 -26.31
CA LYS A 308 -2.66 7.58 -27.43
C LYS A 308 -1.22 7.25 -27.05
N GLN A 309 -0.55 8.11 -26.29
CA GLN A 309 0.81 7.87 -25.83
C GLN A 309 0.86 6.73 -24.79
N MET A 310 -0.11 6.66 -23.88
CA MET A 310 -0.25 5.53 -22.94
C MET A 310 -0.46 4.22 -23.68
N CYS A 311 -1.34 4.18 -24.69
CA CYS A 311 -1.56 2.97 -25.49
C CYS A 311 -0.28 2.51 -26.20
N ARG A 312 0.55 3.43 -26.74
CA ARG A 312 1.85 3.06 -27.35
C ARG A 312 2.79 2.42 -26.33
N ALA A 313 2.87 2.96 -25.10
CA ALA A 313 3.66 2.39 -24.01
C ALA A 313 3.16 0.99 -23.66
N LEU A 314 1.84 0.82 -23.44
CA LEU A 314 1.24 -0.47 -23.12
C LEU A 314 1.42 -1.49 -24.23
N ALA A 315 1.18 -1.11 -25.49
CA ALA A 315 1.38 -1.99 -26.64
C ALA A 315 2.83 -2.52 -26.69
N TYR A 316 3.81 -1.62 -26.51
CA TYR A 316 5.21 -2.01 -26.49
C TYR A 316 5.55 -2.96 -25.34
N ALA A 317 5.09 -2.66 -24.11
CA ALA A 317 5.33 -3.50 -22.94
C ALA A 317 4.68 -4.88 -23.10
N HIS A 318 3.41 -4.94 -23.54
CA HIS A 318 2.66 -6.18 -23.74
C HIS A 318 3.31 -7.07 -24.83
N ASN A 319 3.81 -6.48 -25.91
CA ASN A 319 4.54 -7.21 -26.95
C ASN A 319 5.86 -7.80 -26.42
N ASN A 320 6.45 -7.17 -25.39
CA ASN A 320 7.61 -7.69 -24.64
C ASN A 320 7.20 -8.56 -23.43
N LYS A 321 5.93 -8.99 -23.33
CA LYS A 321 5.38 -9.85 -22.29
C LYS A 321 5.47 -9.27 -20.87
N VAL A 322 5.49 -7.95 -20.76
CA VAL A 322 5.47 -7.23 -19.49
C VAL A 322 4.08 -6.64 -19.26
N VAL A 323 3.47 -6.97 -18.11
CA VAL A 323 2.20 -6.43 -17.61
C VAL A 323 2.50 -5.39 -16.53
N HIS A 324 1.88 -4.22 -16.62
CA HIS A 324 2.13 -3.12 -15.69
C HIS A 324 1.49 -3.34 -14.31
N ARG A 325 0.20 -3.71 -14.27
CA ARG A 325 -0.63 -4.03 -13.11
C ARG A 325 -1.02 -2.87 -12.19
N ASP A 326 -0.50 -1.66 -12.41
CA ASP A 326 -0.81 -0.48 -11.59
C ASP A 326 -0.93 0.79 -12.45
N ILE A 327 -1.70 0.71 -13.53
CA ILE A 327 -1.99 1.87 -14.39
C ILE A 327 -2.96 2.79 -13.65
N LYS A 328 -2.45 3.99 -13.31
CA LYS A 328 -3.20 5.05 -12.61
C LYS A 328 -2.54 6.40 -12.82
N PRO A 329 -3.24 7.54 -12.60
CA PRO A 329 -2.68 8.88 -12.82
C PRO A 329 -1.39 9.18 -12.04
N ALA A 330 -1.18 8.53 -10.89
CA ALA A 330 0.05 8.72 -10.11
C ALA A 330 1.30 8.10 -10.75
N ASN A 331 1.12 7.08 -11.61
CA ASN A 331 2.21 6.37 -12.28
C ASN A 331 2.43 6.82 -13.74
N ILE A 332 1.86 7.97 -14.10
CA ILE A 332 1.97 8.53 -15.44
C ILE A 332 2.39 9.99 -15.31
N MET A 333 3.54 10.36 -15.86
CA MET A 333 4.04 11.73 -15.89
C MET A 333 3.88 12.38 -17.26
N ILE A 334 3.77 13.69 -17.28
CA ILE A 334 3.91 14.53 -18.47
C ILE A 334 5.17 15.37 -18.27
N SER A 335 6.15 15.22 -19.17
CA SER A 335 7.37 16.02 -19.18
C SER A 335 7.09 17.47 -19.61
N ARG A 336 8.07 18.34 -19.45
CA ARG A 336 8.00 19.73 -19.95
C ARG A 336 7.74 19.80 -21.46
N GLU A 337 8.25 18.84 -22.22
CA GLU A 337 8.07 18.71 -23.68
C GLU A 337 6.72 18.06 -24.04
N LYS A 338 5.79 17.89 -23.08
CA LYS A 338 4.48 17.25 -23.24
C LYS A 338 4.55 15.79 -23.66
N MET A 339 5.65 15.09 -23.36
CA MET A 339 5.77 13.67 -23.54
C MET A 339 5.18 12.93 -22.33
N VAL A 340 4.34 11.94 -22.60
CA VAL A 340 3.82 11.04 -21.55
C VAL A 340 4.85 9.97 -21.27
N LYS A 341 5.14 9.74 -20.01
CA LYS A 341 6.03 8.71 -19.48
C LYS A 341 5.29 7.83 -18.47
N VAL A 342 5.16 6.55 -18.77
CA VAL A 342 4.60 5.54 -17.87
C VAL A 342 5.73 5.01 -17.00
N MET A 343 5.51 5.02 -15.68
CA MET A 343 6.50 4.65 -14.64
C MET A 343 6.12 3.32 -13.98
N ASP A 344 7.07 2.72 -13.27
CA ASP A 344 6.86 1.63 -12.32
C ASP A 344 6.25 0.32 -12.90
N PHE A 345 6.67 -0.08 -14.11
CA PHE A 345 6.31 -1.38 -14.70
C PHE A 345 6.75 -2.54 -13.79
N GLY A 346 5.87 -3.51 -13.59
CA GLY A 346 6.15 -4.78 -12.91
C GLY A 346 6.33 -4.71 -11.38
N VAL A 347 6.61 -3.53 -10.82
CA VAL A 347 6.84 -3.36 -9.37
C VAL A 347 5.59 -3.72 -8.56
N ALA A 348 4.40 -3.44 -9.10
CA ALA A 348 3.13 -3.72 -8.45
C ALA A 348 2.89 -5.21 -8.19
N LYS A 349 3.39 -6.12 -9.04
CA LYS A 349 3.26 -7.57 -8.84
C LYS A 349 3.88 -8.04 -7.53
N VAL A 350 5.07 -7.54 -7.22
CA VAL A 350 5.76 -7.92 -5.99
C VAL A 350 5.03 -7.39 -4.77
N ILE A 351 4.53 -6.15 -4.87
CA ILE A 351 3.76 -5.54 -3.78
C ILE A 351 2.41 -6.24 -3.61
N GLU A 352 1.73 -6.63 -4.70
CA GLU A 352 0.52 -7.45 -4.64
C GLU A 352 0.78 -8.82 -3.98
N ASP A 353 1.85 -9.49 -4.34
CA ASP A 353 2.23 -10.77 -3.74
C ASP A 353 2.51 -10.60 -2.23
N VAL A 354 3.27 -9.56 -1.84
CA VAL A 354 3.54 -9.20 -0.44
C VAL A 354 2.25 -8.87 0.32
N THR A 355 1.37 -8.08 -0.29
CA THR A 355 0.13 -7.65 0.37
C THR A 355 -0.92 -8.76 0.42
N ARG A 356 -0.95 -9.69 -0.52
CA ARG A 356 -1.80 -10.87 -0.47
C ARG A 356 -1.38 -11.84 0.63
N GLU A 357 -0.09 -12.07 0.81
CA GLU A 357 0.43 -12.90 1.91
C GLU A 357 0.24 -12.20 3.28
N SER A 358 0.21 -10.87 3.31
CA SER A 358 -0.01 -10.06 4.53
C SER A 358 -1.47 -9.63 4.73
N THR A 359 -2.42 -10.18 3.95
CA THR A 359 -3.88 -9.88 4.03
C THR A 359 -4.28 -8.41 3.94
N SER A 360 -3.38 -7.53 3.53
CA SER A 360 -3.70 -6.12 3.31
C SER A 360 -3.68 -5.78 1.83
N ILE A 361 -4.85 -5.49 1.27
CA ILE A 361 -4.93 -4.74 0.01
C ILE A 361 -4.37 -3.35 0.30
N SER A 362 -3.06 -3.17 0.06
CA SER A 362 -2.40 -1.88 0.25
C SER A 362 -2.85 -0.93 -0.86
N GLY A 363 -3.74 -0.03 -0.52
CA GLY A 363 -4.28 1.00 -1.40
C GLY A 363 -5.75 0.80 -1.73
N THR A 364 -6.43 1.90 -1.96
CA THR A 364 -7.83 1.90 -2.40
C THR A 364 -7.89 1.29 -3.81
N PRO A 365 -8.70 0.24 -4.07
CA PRO A 365 -8.73 -0.50 -5.34
C PRO A 365 -9.39 0.27 -6.50
N LEU A 366 -9.26 1.61 -6.51
CA LEU A 366 -9.93 2.52 -7.47
C LEU A 366 -9.65 2.20 -8.94
N TYR A 367 -8.51 1.58 -9.24
CA TYR A 367 -8.06 1.30 -10.62
C TYR A 367 -7.89 -0.19 -10.89
N MET A 368 -8.12 -1.06 -9.91
CA MET A 368 -7.94 -2.51 -10.04
C MET A 368 -8.96 -3.10 -11.00
N SER A 369 -8.51 -4.02 -11.83
CA SER A 369 -9.40 -4.83 -12.66
C SER A 369 -10.12 -5.90 -11.83
N PRO A 370 -11.28 -6.41 -12.30
CA PRO A 370 -11.99 -7.51 -11.64
C PRO A 370 -11.10 -8.71 -11.32
N GLU A 371 -10.27 -9.12 -12.26
CA GLU A 371 -9.34 -10.23 -12.09
C GLU A 371 -8.23 -9.96 -11.08
N GLN A 372 -7.77 -8.71 -10.92
CA GLN A 372 -6.83 -8.33 -9.87
C GLN A 372 -7.47 -8.44 -8.48
N ILE A 373 -8.72 -8.03 -8.34
CA ILE A 373 -9.47 -8.13 -7.07
C ILE A 373 -9.65 -9.59 -6.67
N ILE A 374 -10.03 -10.46 -7.64
CA ILE A 374 -10.16 -11.90 -7.41
C ILE A 374 -8.79 -12.55 -7.17
N GLY A 375 -7.72 -11.96 -7.73
CA GLY A 375 -6.37 -12.49 -7.63
C GLY A 375 -6.04 -13.60 -8.59
N LYS A 376 -6.76 -13.73 -9.71
CA LYS A 376 -6.59 -14.78 -10.70
C LYS A 376 -6.54 -14.21 -12.11
N ASP A 377 -5.77 -14.86 -12.98
CA ASP A 377 -5.74 -14.61 -14.43
C ASP A 377 -5.40 -13.14 -14.83
N VAL A 378 -4.54 -12.48 -14.05
CA VAL A 378 -4.06 -11.13 -14.34
C VAL A 378 -3.12 -11.13 -15.53
N ASP A 379 -3.54 -10.47 -16.61
CA ASP A 379 -2.81 -10.36 -17.88
C ASP A 379 -2.85 -8.94 -18.48
N PHE A 380 -2.51 -8.81 -19.74
CA PHE A 380 -2.50 -7.53 -20.45
C PHE A 380 -3.86 -6.81 -20.46
N GLN A 381 -4.97 -7.54 -20.45
CA GLN A 381 -6.31 -6.96 -20.41
C GLN A 381 -6.65 -6.31 -19.08
N SER A 382 -5.94 -6.66 -17.99
CA SER A 382 -6.03 -5.97 -16.71
C SER A 382 -5.51 -4.54 -16.81
N ASP A 383 -4.39 -4.32 -17.51
CA ASP A 383 -3.88 -2.97 -17.78
C ASP A 383 -4.84 -2.15 -18.63
N LEU A 384 -5.55 -2.79 -19.62
CA LEU A 384 -6.53 -2.11 -20.46
C LEU A 384 -7.79 -1.69 -19.67
N TYR A 385 -8.17 -2.44 -18.65
CA TYR A 385 -9.23 -2.02 -17.73
C TYR A 385 -8.79 -0.82 -16.90
N SER A 386 -7.62 -0.88 -16.27
CA SER A 386 -7.05 0.22 -15.47
C SER A 386 -6.80 1.48 -16.31
N PHE A 387 -6.40 1.31 -17.58
CA PHE A 387 -6.35 2.38 -18.57
C PHE A 387 -7.73 3.02 -18.79
N GLY A 388 -8.78 2.21 -18.92
CA GLY A 388 -10.17 2.69 -19.06
C GLY A 388 -10.61 3.53 -17.86
N ILE A 389 -10.32 3.07 -16.61
CA ILE A 389 -10.58 3.85 -15.39
C ILE A 389 -9.80 5.17 -15.40
N THR A 390 -8.52 5.12 -15.75
CA THR A 390 -7.67 6.32 -15.82
C THR A 390 -8.21 7.32 -16.86
N LEU A 391 -8.55 6.88 -18.06
CA LEU A 391 -9.09 7.76 -19.09
C LEU A 391 -10.47 8.33 -18.72
N PHE A 392 -11.32 7.51 -18.07
CA PHE A 392 -12.57 7.98 -17.49
C PHE A 392 -12.33 9.15 -16.53
N GLU A 393 -11.39 8.99 -15.58
CA GLU A 393 -11.07 10.04 -14.60
C GLU A 393 -10.47 11.29 -15.28
N LEU A 394 -9.61 11.14 -16.28
CA LEU A 394 -9.02 12.28 -16.99
C LEU A 394 -10.09 13.20 -17.60
N ILE A 395 -11.19 12.65 -18.12
CA ILE A 395 -12.23 13.42 -18.83
C ILE A 395 -13.42 13.82 -17.97
N THR A 396 -13.66 13.11 -16.84
CA THR A 396 -14.80 13.39 -15.95
C THR A 396 -14.40 14.04 -14.64
N GLY A 397 -13.11 13.97 -14.26
CA GLY A 397 -12.59 14.48 -12.97
C GLY A 397 -12.80 13.52 -11.80
N ARG A 398 -13.38 12.34 -12.01
CA ARG A 398 -13.60 11.32 -10.98
C ARG A 398 -13.49 9.91 -11.55
N THR A 399 -13.22 8.93 -10.70
CA THR A 399 -13.30 7.51 -11.08
C THR A 399 -14.77 7.07 -11.22
N PRO A 400 -15.08 5.99 -11.95
CA PRO A 400 -16.45 5.50 -12.12
C PRO A 400 -17.08 5.05 -10.79
N PHE A 401 -16.26 4.59 -9.85
CA PHE A 401 -16.68 4.19 -8.51
C PHE A 401 -15.89 4.99 -7.48
N VAL A 402 -16.58 5.69 -6.57
CA VAL A 402 -15.96 6.62 -5.60
C VAL A 402 -16.29 6.28 -4.16
N GLU A 403 -17.37 5.50 -3.91
CA GLU A 403 -17.90 5.18 -2.58
C GLU A 403 -18.30 3.71 -2.49
N GLY A 404 -18.53 3.24 -1.27
CA GLY A 404 -18.96 1.87 -0.99
C GLY A 404 -17.86 0.82 -1.09
N ASP A 405 -18.25 -0.43 -1.27
CA ASP A 405 -17.30 -1.53 -1.52
C ASP A 405 -16.80 -1.47 -2.96
N LEU A 406 -15.65 -0.83 -3.14
CA LEU A 406 -15.03 -0.66 -4.45
C LEU A 406 -14.70 -2.00 -5.11
N GLY A 407 -14.29 -3.01 -4.32
CA GLY A 407 -14.07 -4.36 -4.83
C GLY A 407 -15.32 -4.95 -5.44
N TYR A 408 -16.44 -4.88 -4.72
CA TYR A 408 -17.74 -5.32 -5.22
C TYR A 408 -18.14 -4.55 -6.50
N HIS A 409 -17.93 -3.23 -6.54
CA HIS A 409 -18.29 -2.43 -7.70
C HIS A 409 -17.45 -2.80 -8.94
N HIS A 410 -16.15 -3.03 -8.77
CA HIS A 410 -15.32 -3.49 -9.87
C HIS A 410 -15.71 -4.88 -10.38
N LEU A 411 -16.21 -5.76 -9.51
CA LEU A 411 -16.65 -7.10 -9.88
C LEU A 411 -18.05 -7.13 -10.52
N HIS A 412 -19.01 -6.39 -9.94
CA HIS A 412 -20.43 -6.63 -10.20
C HIS A 412 -21.21 -5.43 -10.71
N THR A 413 -20.80 -4.19 -10.40
CA THR A 413 -21.56 -3.01 -10.76
C THR A 413 -21.16 -2.51 -12.14
N LYS A 414 -22.13 -2.31 -13.02
CA LYS A 414 -21.89 -1.68 -14.34
C LYS A 414 -21.38 -0.24 -14.11
N PRO A 415 -20.25 0.14 -14.70
CA PRO A 415 -19.76 1.51 -14.58
C PRO A 415 -20.73 2.49 -15.27
N PRO A 416 -20.87 3.72 -14.72
CA PRO A 416 -21.65 4.76 -15.40
C PRO A 416 -21.00 5.09 -16.75
N SER A 417 -21.81 5.51 -17.71
CA SER A 417 -21.27 6.03 -18.98
C SER A 417 -20.60 7.39 -18.72
N PRO A 418 -19.39 7.64 -19.29
CA PRO A 418 -18.81 8.99 -19.24
C PRO A 418 -19.77 10.09 -19.70
N LYS A 419 -20.62 9.83 -20.69
CA LYS A 419 -21.63 10.78 -21.20
C LYS A 419 -22.76 11.07 -20.20
N ASP A 420 -23.03 10.18 -19.25
CA ASP A 420 -23.99 10.43 -18.18
C ASP A 420 -23.49 11.52 -17.22
N ILE A 421 -22.17 11.72 -17.17
CA ILE A 421 -21.52 12.74 -16.34
C ILE A 421 -21.30 14.03 -17.12
N ASP A 422 -20.83 13.91 -18.37
CA ASP A 422 -20.60 15.04 -19.27
C ASP A 422 -21.09 14.71 -20.69
N PRO A 423 -22.28 15.22 -21.07
CA PRO A 423 -22.87 14.95 -22.40
C PRO A 423 -22.02 15.44 -23.60
N SER A 424 -21.03 16.33 -23.36
CA SER A 424 -20.12 16.83 -24.40
C SER A 424 -19.10 15.79 -24.86
N ILE A 425 -18.97 14.66 -24.15
CA ILE A 425 -18.01 13.59 -24.49
C ILE A 425 -18.45 12.91 -25.79
N PRO A 426 -17.55 12.82 -26.83
CA PRO A 426 -17.88 12.17 -28.09
C PRO A 426 -18.26 10.68 -27.92
N ASP A 427 -19.23 10.20 -28.73
CA ASP A 427 -19.69 8.80 -28.69
C ASP A 427 -18.55 7.81 -28.91
N ALA A 428 -17.63 8.13 -29.79
CA ALA A 428 -16.46 7.30 -30.03
C ALA A 428 -15.60 7.12 -28.77
N LEU A 429 -15.33 8.21 -28.03
CA LEU A 429 -14.54 8.16 -26.80
C LEU A 429 -15.30 7.43 -25.66
N ASN A 430 -16.61 7.70 -25.55
CA ASN A 430 -17.48 6.99 -24.62
C ASN A 430 -17.46 5.49 -24.85
N SER A 431 -17.59 5.06 -26.10
CA SER A 431 -17.57 3.63 -26.48
C SER A 431 -16.23 2.96 -26.17
N ILE A 432 -15.12 3.66 -26.40
CA ILE A 432 -13.77 3.16 -26.06
C ILE A 432 -13.67 2.88 -24.57
N ILE A 433 -14.05 3.85 -23.73
CA ILE A 433 -13.96 3.73 -22.26
C ILE A 433 -14.88 2.62 -21.77
N THR A 434 -16.14 2.62 -22.20
CA THR A 434 -17.11 1.58 -21.82
C THR A 434 -16.61 0.18 -22.15
N LYS A 435 -16.03 -0.01 -23.36
CA LYS A 435 -15.46 -1.29 -23.78
C LYS A 435 -14.24 -1.69 -22.95
N CYS A 436 -13.38 -0.75 -22.55
CA CYS A 436 -12.29 -1.05 -21.61
C CYS A 436 -12.80 -1.52 -20.25
N LEU A 437 -13.95 -0.98 -19.79
CA LEU A 437 -14.53 -1.23 -18.47
C LEU A 437 -15.47 -2.45 -18.42
N GLU A 438 -15.59 -3.23 -19.49
CA GLU A 438 -16.35 -4.47 -19.47
C GLU A 438 -15.80 -5.42 -18.40
N LYS A 439 -16.71 -6.05 -17.64
CA LYS A 439 -16.32 -6.98 -16.55
C LYS A 439 -15.77 -8.28 -17.12
N ASP A 440 -16.40 -8.76 -18.19
CA ASP A 440 -15.95 -9.92 -18.94
C ASP A 440 -14.76 -9.54 -19.84
N LYS A 441 -13.61 -10.14 -19.59
CA LYS A 441 -12.39 -9.95 -20.40
C LYS A 441 -12.61 -10.22 -21.89
N ALA A 442 -13.47 -11.18 -22.24
CA ALA A 442 -13.74 -11.51 -23.64
C ALA A 442 -14.40 -10.37 -24.40
N LYS A 443 -15.12 -9.47 -23.72
CA LYS A 443 -15.77 -8.30 -24.28
C LYS A 443 -14.90 -7.06 -24.33
N ARG A 444 -13.76 -7.07 -23.61
CA ARG A 444 -12.77 -5.97 -23.65
C ARG A 444 -11.96 -5.97 -24.93
N TYR A 445 -11.19 -4.92 -25.13
CA TYR A 445 -10.11 -4.93 -26.11
C TYR A 445 -9.11 -6.05 -25.78
N LYS A 446 -8.60 -6.70 -26.83
CA LYS A 446 -7.58 -7.75 -26.67
C LYS A 446 -6.17 -7.19 -26.62
N LYS A 447 -5.95 -6.03 -27.25
CA LYS A 447 -4.64 -5.39 -27.38
C LYS A 447 -4.77 -3.87 -27.30
N ALA A 448 -3.73 -3.20 -26.80
CA ALA A 448 -3.67 -1.74 -26.73
C ALA A 448 -3.68 -1.06 -28.12
N GLU A 449 -3.17 -1.75 -29.15
CA GLU A 449 -3.19 -1.26 -30.54
C GLU A 449 -4.62 -1.13 -31.09
N GLU A 450 -5.57 -1.94 -30.63
CA GLU A 450 -6.97 -1.81 -31.02
C GLU A 450 -7.58 -0.52 -30.44
N ILE A 451 -7.25 -0.20 -29.18
CA ILE A 451 -7.66 1.05 -28.54
C ILE A 451 -7.06 2.24 -29.30
N LEU A 452 -5.78 2.16 -29.68
CA LEU A 452 -5.10 3.23 -30.40
C LEU A 452 -5.80 3.52 -31.74
N LYS A 453 -6.17 2.49 -32.50
CA LYS A 453 -6.93 2.62 -33.75
C LYS A 453 -8.29 3.30 -33.59
N ASP A 454 -8.98 3.00 -32.46
CA ASP A 454 -10.27 3.62 -32.19
C ASP A 454 -10.11 5.06 -31.68
N LEU A 455 -9.06 5.36 -30.89
CA LEU A 455 -8.71 6.72 -30.50
C LEU A 455 -8.34 7.62 -31.68
N ASP A 456 -7.85 7.06 -32.79
CA ASP A 456 -7.56 7.83 -33.99
C ASP A 456 -8.84 8.32 -34.72
N LYS A 457 -9.99 7.72 -34.42
CA LYS A 457 -11.30 8.10 -34.95
C LYS A 457 -12.02 9.16 -34.08
N VAL A 458 -11.51 9.45 -32.87
CA VAL A 458 -12.12 10.43 -31.99
C VAL A 458 -11.82 11.84 -32.56
N PRO A 459 -12.86 12.68 -32.74
CA PRO A 459 -12.68 14.06 -33.19
C PRO A 459 -11.75 14.84 -32.25
N ALA A 460 -10.90 15.68 -32.84
CA ALA A 460 -9.89 16.49 -32.13
C ALA A 460 -10.49 17.63 -31.30
#